data_4c510e29ebb0ed3374e17c3f83d96297
#
_entry.id   4c510e29ebb0ed3374e17c3f83d96297
#
_cell.length_a   1.000
_cell.length_b   1.000
_cell.length_c   1.000
_cell.angle_alpha   90.00
_cell.angle_beta   90.00
_cell.angle_gamma   90.00
#
_symmetry.space_group_name_H-M   'P 1'
#
loop_
_entity.id
_entity.type
_entity.pdbx_description
1 polymer ?
#
loop_
_entity_poly.entity_id
_entity_poly.type
_entity_poly.pdbx_seq_one_letter_code
_entity_poly.pdbx_strand_id
1 'polypeptide(L)'
;MSADDTSSALADHYARQNLEAPGSLDHFWMPFTANRQFKARPRLLASASGMHYRDVDGNEVLDATAGLWCCNAGHARPRIVEAVKQQIGTLDFAPNFSMSSPLPFKLAERLAALAPGDLNKVFFSNSGSEAVDSALKIALAYHRVRGEGQRTRFIGREKGYHGVGFGGMSVGGLPNNRKWFGPGLPAVSHIRHTLDVTRNAFSKGLPAHGIELAEDLERQIALYDASTVAAVIVEPISGSAGVVIPPQGYLQRLREICDKHGILLIFDEVITGFGRLGSAFASEHYGVTPDMMTTAKGLTNGVIPMGAVLVSGEIYDTFMTGPEHMIELFHGYTYSGNPVASAAGIATLETYREEALFERAAAMAPYWEDALHSLKGARHVIDVRNTGLVGAIELEPLPGEPTKRAFNAFLQAYEKGILIRTTGDIIAMSPPLIIEKEHIDQLIGTIGEVLATLD
;
A
#
# COMPACT_ATOMS: atom_id res chain seq x y z
N MET A 1 -11.69 8.65 -29.73
CA MET A 1 -11.53 10.11 -29.76
C MET A 1 -10.24 10.45 -30.49
N SER A 2 -10.23 11.50 -31.31
CA SER A 2 -9.01 11.95 -31.99
C SER A 2 -8.11 12.73 -31.00
N ALA A 3 -6.82 12.85 -31.32
CA ALA A 3 -5.89 13.67 -30.51
C ALA A 3 -6.34 15.13 -30.40
N ASP A 4 -7.07 15.63 -31.40
CA ASP A 4 -7.61 16.99 -31.43
C ASP A 4 -8.76 17.20 -30.42
N ASP A 5 -9.62 16.18 -30.19
CA ASP A 5 -10.72 16.27 -29.22
C ASP A 5 -10.20 16.35 -27.77
N THR A 6 -9.20 15.55 -27.44
CA THR A 6 -8.56 15.58 -26.11
C THR A 6 -7.87 16.91 -25.82
N SER A 7 -7.33 17.56 -26.85
CA SER A 7 -6.70 18.89 -26.73
C SER A 7 -7.69 19.97 -26.35
N SER A 8 -8.91 19.95 -26.92
CA SER A 8 -9.98 20.92 -26.62
C SER A 8 -10.49 20.77 -25.17
N ALA A 9 -10.83 19.55 -24.76
CA ALA A 9 -11.34 19.28 -23.41
C ALA A 9 -10.30 19.63 -22.31
N LEU A 10 -9.02 19.40 -22.60
CA LEU A 10 -7.92 19.78 -21.70
C LEU A 10 -7.80 21.30 -21.59
N ALA A 11 -7.85 22.02 -22.71
CA ALA A 11 -7.81 23.50 -22.71
C ALA A 11 -8.98 24.09 -21.92
N ASP A 12 -10.20 23.58 -22.10
CA ASP A 12 -11.38 24.00 -21.34
C ASP A 12 -11.25 23.70 -19.84
N HIS A 13 -10.63 22.59 -19.47
CA HIS A 13 -10.37 22.25 -18.06
C HIS A 13 -9.45 23.26 -17.40
N TYR A 14 -8.34 23.64 -18.06
CA TYR A 14 -7.44 24.67 -17.54
C TYR A 14 -8.08 26.07 -17.50
N ALA A 15 -8.85 26.43 -18.51
CA ALA A 15 -9.55 27.72 -18.55
C ALA A 15 -10.52 27.88 -17.37
N ARG A 16 -11.24 26.80 -16.98
CA ARG A 16 -12.11 26.82 -15.78
C ARG A 16 -11.34 27.05 -14.47
N GLN A 17 -10.05 26.80 -14.44
CA GLN A 17 -9.18 27.04 -13.28
C GLN A 17 -8.38 28.35 -13.39
N ASN A 18 -8.66 29.18 -14.40
CA ASN A 18 -7.89 30.39 -14.75
C ASN A 18 -6.40 30.07 -15.02
N LEU A 19 -6.12 28.92 -15.62
CA LEU A 19 -4.79 28.48 -16.02
C LEU A 19 -4.71 28.34 -17.53
N GLU A 20 -3.54 28.58 -18.10
CA GLU A 20 -3.23 28.25 -19.50
C GLU A 20 -2.89 26.75 -19.62
N ALA A 21 -3.44 26.09 -20.63
CA ALA A 21 -3.11 24.70 -20.90
C ALA A 21 -1.63 24.56 -21.29
N PRO A 22 -0.93 23.50 -20.83
CA PRO A 22 0.46 23.30 -21.23
C PRO A 22 0.57 23.03 -22.72
N GLY A 23 1.54 23.65 -23.38
CA GLY A 23 1.81 23.41 -24.80
C GLY A 23 2.29 22.01 -25.14
N SER A 24 2.73 21.23 -24.14
CA SER A 24 3.13 19.83 -24.27
C SER A 24 2.98 19.09 -22.94
N LEU A 25 2.64 17.79 -23.01
CA LEU A 25 2.66 16.88 -21.84
C LEU A 25 4.06 16.29 -21.57
N ASP A 26 5.08 16.63 -22.35
CA ASP A 26 6.39 15.98 -22.30
C ASP A 26 7.20 16.34 -21.06
N HIS A 27 6.97 17.50 -20.47
CA HIS A 27 7.73 17.96 -19.30
C HIS A 27 7.48 17.15 -18.02
N PHE A 28 6.35 16.42 -17.95
CA PHE A 28 6.07 15.55 -16.79
C PHE A 28 6.53 14.13 -17.09
N TRP A 29 7.57 13.68 -16.38
CA TRP A 29 7.99 12.28 -16.38
C TRP A 29 7.15 11.50 -15.38
N MET A 30 6.11 10.85 -15.85
CA MET A 30 5.17 10.11 -15.01
C MET A 30 5.83 8.85 -14.42
N PRO A 31 5.70 8.65 -13.09
CA PRO A 31 6.24 7.48 -12.42
C PRO A 31 5.48 6.20 -12.79
N PHE A 32 6.19 5.06 -12.85
CA PHE A 32 5.62 3.72 -13.11
C PHE A 32 4.64 3.67 -14.31
N THR A 33 4.91 4.44 -15.34
CA THR A 33 4.02 4.62 -16.49
C THR A 33 4.76 4.37 -17.80
N ALA A 34 4.09 3.71 -18.74
CA ALA A 34 4.53 3.66 -20.14
C ALA A 34 4.32 5.05 -20.78
N ASN A 35 5.22 6.01 -20.51
CA ASN A 35 5.05 7.43 -20.83
C ASN A 35 4.73 7.69 -22.31
N ARG A 36 5.37 6.97 -23.24
CA ARG A 36 5.10 7.12 -24.66
C ARG A 36 3.67 6.75 -25.02
N GLN A 37 3.17 5.61 -24.49
CA GLN A 37 1.80 5.17 -24.72
C GLN A 37 0.80 6.13 -24.08
N PHE A 38 1.05 6.54 -22.80
CA PHE A 38 0.17 7.47 -22.09
C PHE A 38 0.05 8.82 -22.80
N LYS A 39 1.18 9.42 -23.20
CA LYS A 39 1.20 10.74 -23.85
C LYS A 39 0.60 10.74 -25.25
N ALA A 40 0.66 9.59 -25.95
CA ALA A 40 -0.03 9.42 -27.23
C ALA A 40 -1.57 9.31 -27.06
N ARG A 41 -2.06 8.80 -25.93
CA ARG A 41 -3.49 8.68 -25.61
C ARG A 41 -3.70 8.91 -24.11
N PRO A 42 -3.72 10.19 -23.67
CA PRO A 42 -3.78 10.53 -22.25
C PRO A 42 -5.10 10.09 -21.60
N ARG A 43 -5.01 9.66 -20.35
CA ARG A 43 -6.15 9.36 -19.46
C ARG A 43 -6.09 10.34 -18.30
N LEU A 44 -6.74 11.50 -18.45
CA LEU A 44 -6.64 12.62 -17.54
C LEU A 44 -7.90 12.72 -16.68
N LEU A 45 -7.73 12.60 -15.37
CA LEU A 45 -8.81 12.70 -14.40
C LEU A 45 -8.94 14.15 -13.92
N ALA A 46 -10.14 14.72 -14.00
CA ALA A 46 -10.41 16.14 -13.71
C ALA A 46 -11.05 16.36 -12.34
N SER A 47 -11.85 15.40 -11.87
CA SER A 47 -12.52 15.48 -10.57
C SER A 47 -12.81 14.09 -10.04
N ALA A 48 -13.22 14.00 -8.77
CA ALA A 48 -13.63 12.76 -8.16
C ALA A 48 -14.67 12.98 -7.06
N SER A 49 -15.56 12.01 -6.83
CA SER A 49 -16.51 12.00 -5.73
C SER A 49 -16.97 10.57 -5.41
N GLY A 50 -17.01 10.20 -4.15
CA GLY A 50 -17.46 8.87 -3.72
C GLY A 50 -16.63 7.76 -4.37
N MET A 51 -17.29 6.95 -5.19
CA MET A 51 -16.68 5.82 -5.89
C MET A 51 -16.10 6.17 -7.26
N HIS A 52 -16.30 7.40 -7.76
CA HIS A 52 -16.03 7.71 -9.15
C HIS A 52 -15.03 8.85 -9.33
N TYR A 53 -14.19 8.70 -10.35
CA TYR A 53 -13.53 9.80 -11.03
C TYR A 53 -14.40 10.31 -12.19
N ARG A 54 -14.11 11.52 -12.61
CA ARG A 54 -14.57 12.06 -13.88
C ARG A 54 -13.35 12.54 -14.65
N ASP A 55 -13.21 12.10 -15.91
CA ASP A 55 -12.12 12.51 -16.76
C ASP A 55 -12.33 13.92 -17.33
N VAL A 56 -11.36 14.45 -18.10
CA VAL A 56 -11.44 15.78 -18.73
C VAL A 56 -12.55 15.88 -19.77
N ASP A 57 -12.96 14.76 -20.34
CA ASP A 57 -14.03 14.64 -21.34
C ASP A 57 -15.43 14.55 -20.67
N GLY A 58 -15.48 14.46 -19.34
CA GLY A 58 -16.71 14.37 -18.57
C GLY A 58 -17.22 12.94 -18.33
N ASN A 59 -16.50 11.91 -18.78
CA ASN A 59 -16.89 10.52 -18.57
C ASN A 59 -16.68 10.11 -17.11
N GLU A 60 -17.62 9.36 -16.56
CA GLU A 60 -17.47 8.75 -15.24
C GLU A 60 -16.64 7.48 -15.31
N VAL A 61 -15.74 7.31 -14.32
CA VAL A 61 -14.87 6.15 -14.19
C VAL A 61 -14.97 5.61 -12.78
N LEU A 62 -15.56 4.41 -12.64
CA LEU A 62 -15.66 3.70 -11.36
C LEU A 62 -14.27 3.27 -10.89
N ASP A 63 -13.91 3.64 -9.68
CA ASP A 63 -12.60 3.34 -9.09
C ASP A 63 -12.60 1.98 -8.38
N ALA A 64 -12.03 0.98 -9.04
CA ALA A 64 -11.83 -0.36 -8.45
C ALA A 64 -10.50 -0.51 -7.69
N THR A 65 -9.76 0.59 -7.46
CA THR A 65 -8.39 0.54 -6.92
C THR A 65 -8.16 1.49 -5.74
N ALA A 66 -9.19 2.20 -5.29
CA ALA A 66 -9.07 3.30 -4.31
C ALA A 66 -7.92 4.26 -4.69
N GLY A 67 -7.91 4.72 -5.94
CA GLY A 67 -6.80 5.46 -6.55
C GLY A 67 -5.58 4.56 -6.75
N LEU A 68 -4.64 4.60 -5.81
CA LEU A 68 -3.52 3.68 -5.70
C LEU A 68 -3.50 3.02 -4.31
N TRP A 69 -4.59 2.35 -3.93
CA TRP A 69 -4.77 1.71 -2.62
C TRP A 69 -4.82 2.72 -1.46
N CYS A 70 -5.24 3.96 -1.70
CA CYS A 70 -5.15 5.06 -0.72
C CYS A 70 -6.48 5.71 -0.35
N CYS A 71 -7.44 5.80 -1.28
CA CYS A 71 -8.72 6.48 -1.03
C CYS A 71 -9.74 5.53 -0.39
N ASN A 72 -9.40 4.95 0.76
CA ASN A 72 -10.22 3.91 1.41
C ASN A 72 -11.62 4.41 1.76
N ALA A 73 -11.77 5.68 2.19
CA ALA A 73 -13.09 6.27 2.46
C ALA A 73 -13.83 6.75 1.20
N GLY A 74 -13.26 6.59 0.01
CA GLY A 74 -13.76 7.20 -1.22
C GLY A 74 -13.25 8.63 -1.42
N HIS A 75 -13.62 9.22 -2.56
CA HIS A 75 -13.08 10.50 -3.02
C HIS A 75 -13.83 11.70 -2.47
N ALA A 76 -13.12 12.84 -2.37
CA ALA A 76 -13.65 14.16 -2.05
C ALA A 76 -14.56 14.18 -0.81
N ARG A 77 -14.18 13.46 0.25
CA ARG A 77 -14.96 13.37 1.50
C ARG A 77 -15.06 14.75 2.16
N PRO A 78 -16.28 15.29 2.38
CA PRO A 78 -16.46 16.67 2.86
C PRO A 78 -15.71 16.95 4.17
N ARG A 79 -15.76 16.03 5.14
CA ARG A 79 -15.04 16.19 6.42
C ARG A 79 -13.52 16.35 6.21
N ILE A 80 -12.93 15.50 5.39
CA ILE A 80 -11.48 15.52 5.14
C ILE A 80 -11.08 16.78 4.38
N VAL A 81 -11.85 17.14 3.35
CA VAL A 81 -11.64 18.35 2.55
C VAL A 81 -11.70 19.59 3.43
N GLU A 82 -12.70 19.70 4.30
CA GLU A 82 -12.88 20.88 5.14
C GLU A 82 -11.81 21.00 6.23
N ALA A 83 -11.41 19.87 6.84
CA ALA A 83 -10.31 19.85 7.80
C ALA A 83 -9.00 20.35 7.18
N VAL A 84 -8.70 19.94 5.93
CA VAL A 84 -7.51 20.41 5.20
C VAL A 84 -7.59 21.90 4.91
N LYS A 85 -8.73 22.39 4.40
CA LYS A 85 -8.94 23.83 4.11
C LYS A 85 -8.80 24.69 5.36
N GLN A 86 -9.39 24.28 6.46
CA GLN A 86 -9.30 25.00 7.73
C GLN A 86 -7.86 25.03 8.24
N GLN A 87 -7.19 23.89 8.21
CA GLN A 87 -5.84 23.79 8.77
C GLN A 87 -4.82 24.58 7.96
N ILE A 88 -4.87 24.54 6.62
CA ILE A 88 -3.93 25.29 5.79
C ILE A 88 -4.11 26.81 5.93
N GLY A 89 -5.34 27.24 6.25
CA GLY A 89 -5.64 28.65 6.55
C GLY A 89 -5.24 29.10 7.98
N THR A 90 -4.97 28.14 8.88
CA THR A 90 -4.61 28.43 10.28
C THR A 90 -3.10 28.29 10.51
N LEU A 91 -2.51 27.18 10.08
CA LEU A 91 -1.09 26.85 10.21
C LEU A 91 -0.73 25.85 9.12
N ASP A 92 -0.10 26.32 8.07
CA ASP A 92 0.31 25.57 6.89
C ASP A 92 1.51 24.65 7.17
N PHE A 93 2.48 25.14 7.94
CA PHE A 93 3.70 24.42 8.30
C PHE A 93 4.14 24.76 9.73
N ALA A 94 4.65 23.77 10.45
CA ALA A 94 5.39 23.93 11.69
C ALA A 94 6.62 22.99 11.65
N PRO A 95 7.80 23.45 12.06
CA PRO A 95 8.96 22.57 12.19
C PRO A 95 8.72 21.59 13.35
N ASN A 96 9.10 20.31 13.13
CA ASN A 96 9.03 19.28 14.17
C ASN A 96 10.43 18.92 14.74
N PHE A 97 11.37 19.82 14.60
CA PHE A 97 12.71 19.74 15.21
C PHE A 97 12.78 20.74 16.36
N SER A 98 12.73 20.24 17.59
CA SER A 98 12.69 21.00 18.85
C SER A 98 11.45 21.90 19.03
N MET A 99 10.52 21.91 18.11
CA MET A 99 9.20 22.56 18.13
C MET A 99 8.19 21.67 17.44
N SER A 100 6.90 21.91 17.63
CA SER A 100 5.84 21.16 16.95
C SER A 100 4.52 21.95 16.96
N SER A 101 3.49 21.35 16.35
CA SER A 101 2.09 21.76 16.51
C SER A 101 1.32 20.71 17.31
N PRO A 102 0.11 21.01 17.81
CA PRO A 102 -0.69 20.05 18.59
C PRO A 102 -1.19 18.83 17.80
N LEU A 103 -1.43 18.99 16.47
CA LEU A 103 -2.15 17.99 15.67
C LEU A 103 -1.38 16.66 15.49
N PRO A 104 -0.05 16.61 15.24
CA PRO A 104 0.65 15.33 15.13
C PRO A 104 0.57 14.51 16.42
N PHE A 105 0.59 15.13 17.61
CA PHE A 105 0.38 14.42 18.88
C PHE A 105 -1.02 13.80 18.96
N LYS A 106 -2.04 14.55 18.52
CA LYS A 106 -3.42 14.04 18.50
C LYS A 106 -3.61 12.91 17.49
N LEU A 107 -2.98 13.01 16.32
CA LEU A 107 -2.99 11.94 15.33
C LEU A 107 -2.25 10.69 15.86
N ALA A 108 -1.08 10.88 16.51
CA ALA A 108 -0.31 9.78 17.10
C ALA A 108 -1.11 9.05 18.19
N GLU A 109 -1.79 9.79 19.08
CA GLU A 109 -2.69 9.22 20.08
C GLU A 109 -3.78 8.33 19.47
N ARG A 110 -4.40 8.80 18.39
CA ARG A 110 -5.46 8.04 17.68
C ARG A 110 -4.93 6.81 16.96
N LEU A 111 -3.74 6.91 16.35
CA LEU A 111 -3.09 5.77 15.72
C LEU A 111 -2.67 4.71 16.74
N ALA A 112 -2.11 5.13 17.88
CA ALA A 112 -1.77 4.25 18.97
C ALA A 112 -2.99 3.52 19.55
N ALA A 113 -4.14 4.19 19.60
CA ALA A 113 -5.40 3.58 20.05
C ALA A 113 -5.99 2.56 19.05
N LEU A 114 -5.62 2.63 17.78
CA LEU A 114 -6.04 1.68 16.74
C LEU A 114 -5.06 0.51 16.58
N ALA A 115 -3.79 0.72 16.92
CA ALA A 115 -2.74 -0.27 16.69
C ALA A 115 -2.86 -1.49 17.61
N PRO A 116 -2.49 -2.69 17.14
CA PRO A 116 -2.51 -3.89 17.98
C PRO A 116 -1.38 -3.89 19.01
N GLY A 117 -1.61 -4.55 20.15
CA GLY A 117 -0.60 -4.75 21.19
C GLY A 117 -0.10 -3.43 21.78
N ASP A 118 1.21 -3.28 21.89
CA ASP A 118 1.89 -2.11 22.42
C ASP A 118 2.53 -1.19 21.36
N LEU A 119 2.09 -1.27 20.12
CA LEU A 119 2.55 -0.39 19.02
C LEU A 119 2.05 1.06 19.21
N ASN A 120 2.46 1.68 20.32
CA ASN A 120 1.90 2.93 20.84
C ASN A 120 2.80 4.16 20.62
N LYS A 121 3.90 4.03 19.90
CA LYS A 121 4.80 5.13 19.54
C LYS A 121 4.77 5.35 18.03
N VAL A 122 4.63 6.59 17.60
CA VAL A 122 4.43 6.93 16.18
C VAL A 122 5.53 7.85 15.70
N PHE A 123 6.26 7.41 14.67
CA PHE A 123 7.24 8.21 13.95
C PHE A 123 6.69 8.58 12.58
N PHE A 124 6.41 9.86 12.34
CA PHE A 124 5.84 10.33 11.08
C PHE A 124 6.87 10.54 9.98
N SER A 125 6.50 10.18 8.76
CA SER A 125 7.20 10.42 7.50
C SER A 125 6.23 10.99 6.45
N ASN A 126 6.67 11.14 5.20
CA ASN A 126 5.85 11.74 4.14
C ASN A 126 5.32 10.70 3.14
N SER A 127 5.74 9.46 3.26
CA SER A 127 5.36 8.37 2.36
C SER A 127 5.59 7.01 3.00
N GLY A 128 5.01 5.95 2.41
CA GLY A 128 5.32 4.57 2.79
C GLY A 128 6.79 4.20 2.55
N SER A 129 7.42 4.74 1.50
CA SER A 129 8.84 4.51 1.21
C SER A 129 9.74 5.05 2.34
N GLU A 130 9.46 6.26 2.82
CA GLU A 130 10.19 6.84 3.94
C GLU A 130 9.86 6.13 5.27
N ALA A 131 8.62 5.68 5.46
CA ALA A 131 8.24 4.89 6.64
C ALA A 131 9.05 3.59 6.70
N VAL A 132 9.19 2.87 5.59
CA VAL A 132 10.00 1.65 5.52
C VAL A 132 11.47 1.96 5.79
N ASP A 133 12.08 2.93 5.11
CA ASP A 133 13.48 3.29 5.34
C ASP A 133 13.72 3.72 6.80
N SER A 134 12.74 4.39 7.43
CA SER A 134 12.78 4.74 8.86
C SER A 134 12.70 3.52 9.76
N ALA A 135 11.81 2.55 9.49
CA ALA A 135 11.70 1.33 10.27
C ALA A 135 12.99 0.51 10.23
N LEU A 136 13.63 0.40 9.04
CA LEU A 136 14.93 -0.26 8.91
C LEU A 136 16.03 0.46 9.73
N LYS A 137 16.06 1.80 9.69
CA LYS A 137 17.01 2.59 10.49
C LYS A 137 16.76 2.48 11.99
N ILE A 138 15.50 2.48 12.42
CA ILE A 138 15.13 2.26 13.83
C ILE A 138 15.61 0.88 14.29
N ALA A 139 15.43 -0.17 13.48
CA ALA A 139 15.91 -1.51 13.81
C ALA A 139 17.43 -1.57 14.01
N LEU A 140 18.22 -0.95 13.12
CA LEU A 140 19.68 -0.88 13.27
C LEU A 140 20.08 -0.11 14.53
N ALA A 141 19.47 1.03 14.76
CA ALA A 141 19.77 1.88 15.91
C ALA A 141 19.39 1.20 17.22
N TYR A 142 18.24 0.52 17.28
CA TYR A 142 17.77 -0.26 18.43
C TYR A 142 18.80 -1.31 18.86
N HIS A 143 19.25 -2.14 17.92
CA HIS A 143 20.27 -3.16 18.22
C HIS A 143 21.60 -2.54 18.62
N ARG A 144 21.98 -1.41 18.01
CA ARG A 144 23.22 -0.71 18.38
C ARG A 144 23.18 -0.16 19.80
N VAL A 145 22.07 0.45 20.22
CA VAL A 145 21.90 0.98 21.60
C VAL A 145 21.98 -0.16 22.64
N ARG A 146 21.46 -1.34 22.30
CA ARG A 146 21.53 -2.55 23.13
C ARG A 146 22.91 -3.22 23.18
N GLY A 147 23.89 -2.69 22.46
CA GLY A 147 25.22 -3.30 22.37
C GLY A 147 25.32 -4.45 21.34
N GLU A 148 24.28 -4.67 20.55
CA GLU A 148 24.19 -5.70 19.51
C GLU A 148 24.45 -5.12 18.09
N GLY A 149 25.40 -4.20 17.96
CA GLY A 149 25.67 -3.45 16.73
C GLY A 149 26.09 -4.31 15.52
N GLN A 150 26.37 -5.60 15.70
CA GLN A 150 26.60 -6.57 14.63
C GLN A 150 25.32 -7.00 13.92
N ARG A 151 24.13 -6.78 14.48
CA ARG A 151 22.84 -7.04 13.85
C ARG A 151 22.57 -5.99 12.78
N THR A 152 23.03 -6.24 11.57
CA THR A 152 22.92 -5.29 10.45
C THR A 152 22.24 -5.88 9.21
N ARG A 153 21.94 -7.19 9.25
CA ARG A 153 21.29 -7.88 8.14
C ARG A 153 19.78 -7.71 8.18
N PHE A 154 19.18 -7.46 7.00
CA PHE A 154 17.74 -7.51 6.80
C PHE A 154 17.34 -8.70 5.96
N ILE A 155 16.17 -9.27 6.27
CA ILE A 155 15.56 -10.32 5.47
C ILE A 155 14.20 -9.81 4.97
N GLY A 156 14.07 -9.70 3.65
CA GLY A 156 12.81 -9.41 2.98
C GLY A 156 12.17 -10.69 2.41
N ARG A 157 11.16 -10.53 1.58
CA ARG A 157 10.51 -11.63 0.87
C ARG A 157 10.52 -11.39 -0.63
N GLU A 158 10.78 -12.45 -1.42
CA GLU A 158 10.58 -12.40 -2.87
C GLU A 158 9.17 -11.91 -3.20
N LYS A 159 9.03 -11.14 -4.28
CA LYS A 159 7.78 -10.46 -4.66
C LYS A 159 7.30 -9.39 -3.65
N GLY A 160 8.05 -9.08 -2.59
CA GLY A 160 7.74 -7.98 -1.67
C GLY A 160 7.94 -6.62 -2.34
N TYR A 161 7.10 -5.63 -2.00
CA TYR A 161 7.25 -4.24 -2.38
C TYR A 161 7.22 -3.35 -1.14
N HIS A 162 8.30 -2.64 -0.91
CA HIS A 162 8.49 -1.82 0.28
C HIS A 162 8.86 -0.36 -0.05
N GLY A 163 8.35 0.13 -1.18
CA GLY A 163 8.64 1.50 -1.63
C GLY A 163 9.87 1.59 -2.55
N VAL A 164 10.31 2.84 -2.78
CA VAL A 164 11.32 3.19 -3.79
C VAL A 164 12.58 3.82 -3.19
N GLY A 165 12.66 4.02 -1.87
CA GLY A 165 13.90 4.33 -1.18
C GLY A 165 14.91 3.17 -1.32
N PHE A 166 16.21 3.45 -1.21
CA PHE A 166 17.22 2.39 -1.34
C PHE A 166 17.07 1.29 -0.30
N GLY A 167 16.62 1.58 0.91
CA GLY A 167 16.29 0.58 1.92
C GLY A 167 15.13 -0.30 1.49
N GLY A 168 13.99 0.31 1.22
CA GLY A 168 12.78 -0.39 0.79
C GLY A 168 12.96 -1.20 -0.50
N MET A 169 13.68 -0.64 -1.49
CA MET A 169 14.04 -1.34 -2.72
C MET A 169 14.94 -2.57 -2.44
N SER A 170 15.87 -2.45 -1.49
CA SER A 170 16.82 -3.53 -1.17
C SER A 170 16.13 -4.71 -0.51
N VAL A 171 15.23 -4.47 0.45
CA VAL A 171 14.43 -5.53 1.10
C VAL A 171 13.25 -5.99 0.24
N GLY A 172 12.86 -5.22 -0.78
CA GLY A 172 11.86 -5.59 -1.77
C GLY A 172 12.35 -6.72 -2.69
N GLY A 173 11.42 -7.54 -3.19
CA GLY A 173 11.71 -8.73 -4.01
C GLY A 173 11.11 -8.69 -5.42
N LEU A 174 10.67 -7.52 -5.92
CA LEU A 174 10.19 -7.35 -7.29
C LEU A 174 11.35 -7.07 -8.24
N PRO A 175 11.66 -7.95 -9.23
CA PRO A 175 12.83 -7.79 -10.09
C PRO A 175 12.86 -6.47 -10.86
N ASN A 176 11.71 -6.02 -11.38
CA ASN A 176 11.63 -4.78 -12.15
C ASN A 176 11.96 -3.52 -11.35
N ASN A 177 11.74 -3.55 -10.02
CA ASN A 177 12.05 -2.44 -9.12
C ASN A 177 13.54 -2.37 -8.74
N ARG A 178 14.31 -3.41 -9.03
CA ARG A 178 15.71 -3.56 -8.61
C ARG A 178 16.72 -3.49 -9.75
N LYS A 179 16.40 -4.09 -10.90
CA LYS A 179 17.35 -4.35 -11.99
C LYS A 179 18.08 -3.12 -12.54
N TRP A 180 17.53 -1.93 -12.35
CA TRP A 180 18.10 -0.68 -12.87
C TRP A 180 18.99 0.07 -11.87
N PHE A 181 18.95 -0.32 -10.57
CA PHE A 181 19.50 0.51 -9.48
C PHE A 181 20.68 -0.14 -8.75
N GLY A 182 21.26 -1.18 -9.32
CA GLY A 182 22.45 -1.84 -8.77
C GLY A 182 22.12 -2.79 -7.58
N PRO A 183 23.13 -3.10 -6.77
CA PRO A 183 23.03 -4.15 -5.75
C PRO A 183 22.16 -3.77 -4.53
N GLY A 184 21.85 -2.48 -4.32
CA GLY A 184 21.12 -2.00 -3.15
C GLY A 184 21.99 -1.96 -1.88
N LEU A 185 21.35 -2.04 -0.70
CA LEU A 185 22.05 -2.11 0.58
C LEU A 185 22.78 -3.46 0.74
N PRO A 186 23.97 -3.47 1.37
CA PRO A 186 24.65 -4.72 1.70
C PRO A 186 23.89 -5.51 2.77
N ALA A 187 24.23 -6.79 2.92
CA ALA A 187 23.67 -7.67 3.94
C ALA A 187 22.13 -7.79 3.92
N VAL A 188 21.54 -7.82 2.73
CA VAL A 188 20.11 -8.10 2.54
C VAL A 188 19.95 -9.45 1.86
N SER A 189 19.01 -10.26 2.37
CA SER A 189 18.61 -11.53 1.76
C SER A 189 17.08 -11.64 1.69
N HIS A 190 16.56 -12.66 1.00
CA HIS A 190 15.14 -12.81 0.79
C HIS A 190 14.72 -14.26 1.06
N ILE A 191 13.61 -14.43 1.77
CA ILE A 191 12.90 -15.72 1.82
C ILE A 191 11.99 -15.84 0.60
N ARG A 192 11.61 -17.09 0.27
CA ARG A 192 10.72 -17.34 -0.87
C ARG A 192 9.35 -16.73 -0.69
N HIS A 193 8.73 -16.36 -1.81
CA HIS A 193 7.34 -15.90 -1.83
C HIS A 193 6.36 -17.07 -1.59
N THR A 194 5.11 -16.72 -1.25
CA THR A 194 4.06 -17.70 -0.91
C THR A 194 3.06 -17.96 -2.05
N LEU A 195 3.22 -17.34 -3.23
CA LEU A 195 2.36 -17.61 -4.37
C LEU A 195 2.63 -19.02 -4.93
N ASP A 196 1.61 -19.86 -4.91
CA ASP A 196 1.65 -21.22 -5.45
C ASP A 196 0.33 -21.53 -6.16
N VAL A 197 0.27 -21.13 -7.43
CA VAL A 197 -0.93 -21.34 -8.26
C VAL A 197 -1.19 -22.84 -8.50
N THR A 198 -0.16 -23.69 -8.42
CA THR A 198 -0.34 -25.14 -8.65
C THR A 198 -1.17 -25.79 -7.56
N ARG A 199 -0.94 -25.41 -6.29
CA ARG A 199 -1.62 -26.01 -5.13
C ARG A 199 -2.80 -25.19 -4.62
N ASN A 200 -2.79 -23.87 -4.85
CA ASN A 200 -3.67 -22.92 -4.20
C ASN A 200 -4.54 -22.09 -5.16
N ALA A 201 -4.54 -22.38 -6.47
CA ALA A 201 -5.39 -21.64 -7.40
C ALA A 201 -6.86 -21.65 -6.98
N PHE A 202 -7.51 -20.50 -7.13
CA PHE A 202 -8.92 -20.29 -6.78
C PHE A 202 -9.23 -20.49 -5.28
N SER A 203 -8.25 -20.28 -4.40
CA SER A 203 -8.50 -20.26 -2.96
C SER A 203 -9.37 -19.07 -2.58
N LYS A 204 -10.43 -19.31 -1.82
CA LYS A 204 -11.22 -18.30 -1.13
C LYS A 204 -10.59 -18.00 0.23
N GLY A 205 -10.21 -16.75 0.48
CA GLY A 205 -9.46 -16.39 1.69
C GLY A 205 -8.05 -16.97 1.74
N LEU A 206 -7.65 -17.52 2.88
CA LEU A 206 -6.29 -18.02 3.11
C LEU A 206 -6.00 -19.33 2.35
N PRO A 207 -4.93 -19.40 1.55
CA PRO A 207 -4.48 -20.64 0.94
C PRO A 207 -4.14 -21.70 1.99
N ALA A 208 -4.51 -22.98 1.70
CA ALA A 208 -4.29 -24.08 2.63
C ALA A 208 -2.84 -24.62 2.64
N HIS A 209 -2.08 -24.37 1.56
CA HIS A 209 -0.74 -24.92 1.39
C HIS A 209 0.31 -23.81 1.37
N GLY A 210 1.46 -24.04 2.04
CA GLY A 210 2.62 -23.15 1.97
C GLY A 210 3.12 -22.62 3.32
N ILE A 211 2.57 -23.08 4.46
CA ILE A 211 3.10 -22.75 5.80
C ILE A 211 4.58 -23.13 5.93
N GLU A 212 5.00 -24.22 5.30
CA GLU A 212 6.37 -24.70 5.27
C GLU A 212 7.36 -23.72 4.64
N LEU A 213 6.88 -22.73 3.88
CA LEU A 213 7.72 -21.70 3.30
C LEU A 213 8.25 -20.71 4.35
N ALA A 214 7.63 -20.66 5.54
CA ALA A 214 8.16 -19.88 6.67
C ALA A 214 9.49 -20.45 7.20
N GLU A 215 9.73 -21.75 7.06
CA GLU A 215 10.99 -22.37 7.47
C GLU A 215 12.19 -21.92 6.64
N ASP A 216 11.96 -21.26 5.51
CA ASP A 216 13.04 -20.62 4.75
C ASP A 216 13.75 -19.54 5.59
N LEU A 217 13.02 -18.91 6.54
CA LEU A 217 13.61 -17.96 7.49
C LEU A 217 14.60 -18.66 8.45
N GLU A 218 14.25 -19.82 9.01
CA GLU A 218 15.18 -20.61 9.84
C GLU A 218 16.46 -21.00 9.06
N ARG A 219 16.29 -21.37 7.79
CA ARG A 219 17.42 -21.71 6.92
C ARG A 219 18.33 -20.49 6.67
N GLN A 220 17.76 -19.31 6.46
CA GLN A 220 18.53 -18.05 6.31
C GLN A 220 19.26 -17.70 7.61
N ILE A 221 18.59 -17.83 8.74
CA ILE A 221 19.17 -17.56 10.07
C ILE A 221 20.33 -18.53 10.35
N ALA A 222 20.17 -19.82 10.05
CA ALA A 222 21.23 -20.80 10.21
C ALA A 222 22.46 -20.53 9.34
N LEU A 223 22.25 -19.96 8.13
CA LEU A 223 23.34 -19.62 7.21
C LEU A 223 24.13 -18.38 7.67
N TYR A 224 23.45 -17.38 8.22
CA TYR A 224 24.06 -16.06 8.50
C TYR A 224 24.35 -15.81 9.98
N ASP A 225 23.91 -16.69 10.87
CA ASP A 225 23.88 -16.52 12.32
C ASP A 225 22.85 -15.48 12.79
N ALA A 226 22.00 -15.87 13.75
CA ALA A 226 20.95 -15.05 14.32
C ALA A 226 21.46 -13.71 14.85
N SER A 227 22.68 -13.67 15.42
CA SER A 227 23.29 -12.48 15.99
C SER A 227 23.63 -11.39 14.94
N THR A 228 23.56 -11.71 13.64
CA THR A 228 23.79 -10.75 12.56
C THR A 228 22.50 -10.17 11.98
N VAL A 229 21.33 -10.76 12.27
CA VAL A 229 20.05 -10.36 11.69
C VAL A 229 19.38 -9.32 12.56
N ALA A 230 19.10 -8.15 11.98
CA ALA A 230 18.41 -7.06 12.65
C ALA A 230 16.89 -7.23 12.59
N ALA A 231 16.35 -7.42 11.40
CA ALA A 231 14.91 -7.52 11.22
C ALA A 231 14.52 -8.34 9.99
N VAL A 232 13.30 -8.88 10.05
CA VAL A 232 12.53 -9.41 8.92
C VAL A 232 11.45 -8.40 8.57
N ILE A 233 11.26 -8.08 7.29
CA ILE A 233 10.16 -7.23 6.83
C ILE A 233 9.32 -7.96 5.79
N VAL A 234 8.00 -7.96 6.00
CA VAL A 234 7.03 -8.54 5.06
C VAL A 234 5.76 -7.69 4.99
N GLU A 235 5.15 -7.66 3.82
CA GLU A 235 3.73 -7.28 3.71
C GLU A 235 2.87 -8.45 4.21
N PRO A 236 1.87 -8.26 5.08
CA PRO A 236 0.90 -9.31 5.41
C PRO A 236 0.26 -9.91 4.14
N ILE A 237 -0.08 -9.05 3.18
CA ILE A 237 -0.47 -9.42 1.81
C ILE A 237 0.42 -8.67 0.85
N SER A 238 1.11 -9.36 -0.07
CA SER A 238 1.91 -8.67 -1.09
C SER A 238 1.00 -8.09 -2.18
N GLY A 239 0.52 -6.87 -1.92
CA GLY A 239 -0.45 -6.20 -2.77
C GLY A 239 0.09 -5.92 -4.17
N SER A 240 1.25 -5.25 -4.25
CA SER A 240 1.89 -4.85 -5.51
C SER A 240 2.36 -6.02 -6.38
N ALA A 241 2.54 -7.20 -5.80
CA ALA A 241 2.88 -8.42 -6.52
C ALA A 241 1.68 -9.15 -7.13
N GLY A 242 0.48 -8.57 -7.00
CA GLY A 242 -0.76 -9.17 -7.48
C GLY A 242 -1.56 -9.87 -6.38
N VAL A 243 -1.66 -9.25 -5.21
CA VAL A 243 -2.46 -9.71 -4.08
C VAL A 243 -2.07 -11.14 -3.66
N VAL A 244 -0.81 -11.33 -3.33
CA VAL A 244 -0.32 -12.63 -2.84
C VAL A 244 -0.70 -12.76 -1.37
N ILE A 245 -1.68 -13.63 -1.11
CA ILE A 245 -2.23 -13.87 0.22
C ILE A 245 -1.34 -14.89 0.95
N PRO A 246 -1.01 -14.68 2.23
CA PRO A 246 -0.21 -15.63 3.00
C PRO A 246 -1.00 -16.93 3.24
N PRO A 247 -0.36 -18.09 3.19
CA PRO A 247 -0.98 -19.35 3.61
C PRO A 247 -1.37 -19.33 5.10
N GLN A 248 -2.36 -20.14 5.44
CA GLN A 248 -2.80 -20.29 6.83
C GLN A 248 -1.61 -20.64 7.75
N GLY A 249 -1.43 -19.88 8.84
CA GLY A 249 -0.36 -20.08 9.83
C GLY A 249 1.03 -19.54 9.44
N TYR A 250 1.21 -19.05 8.20
CA TYR A 250 2.51 -18.57 7.72
C TYR A 250 3.05 -17.36 8.51
N LEU A 251 2.21 -16.34 8.74
CA LEU A 251 2.63 -15.15 9.48
C LEU A 251 2.89 -15.44 10.96
N GLN A 252 2.07 -16.30 11.56
CA GLN A 252 2.28 -16.79 12.93
C GLN A 252 3.63 -17.50 13.05
N ARG A 253 3.95 -18.36 12.07
CA ARG A 253 5.24 -19.07 12.08
C ARG A 253 6.43 -18.13 11.91
N LEU A 254 6.32 -17.07 11.08
CA LEU A 254 7.37 -16.04 10.99
C LEU A 254 7.57 -15.32 12.34
N ARG A 255 6.49 -15.02 13.07
CA ARG A 255 6.56 -14.39 14.40
C ARG A 255 7.28 -15.30 15.39
N GLU A 256 6.90 -16.58 15.47
CA GLU A 256 7.54 -17.57 16.34
C GLU A 256 9.06 -17.68 16.09
N ILE A 257 9.46 -17.71 14.81
CA ILE A 257 10.88 -17.77 14.45
C ILE A 257 11.61 -16.49 14.87
N CYS A 258 11.02 -15.32 14.62
CA CYS A 258 11.60 -14.04 15.01
C CYS A 258 11.76 -13.96 16.55
N ASP A 259 10.76 -14.36 17.32
CA ASP A 259 10.81 -14.39 18.79
C ASP A 259 11.91 -15.31 19.31
N LYS A 260 11.99 -16.52 18.77
CA LYS A 260 13.01 -17.51 19.12
C LYS A 260 14.44 -16.99 18.98
N HIS A 261 14.67 -16.13 17.99
CA HIS A 261 16.01 -15.65 17.65
C HIS A 261 16.28 -14.17 18.05
N GLY A 262 15.31 -13.50 18.67
CA GLY A 262 15.41 -12.09 19.07
C GLY A 262 15.59 -11.16 17.85
N ILE A 263 14.90 -11.48 16.74
CA ILE A 263 14.91 -10.72 15.47
C ILE A 263 13.63 -9.90 15.42
N LEU A 264 13.73 -8.62 15.05
CA LEU A 264 12.55 -7.78 14.90
C LEU A 264 11.72 -8.19 13.69
N LEU A 265 10.40 -8.25 13.87
CA LEU A 265 9.44 -8.44 12.78
C LEU A 265 8.79 -7.10 12.43
N ILE A 266 8.89 -6.69 11.17
CA ILE A 266 8.28 -5.48 10.65
C ILE A 266 7.16 -5.88 9.68
N PHE A 267 5.93 -5.43 9.94
CA PHE A 267 4.84 -5.54 8.96
C PHE A 267 4.72 -4.25 8.15
N ASP A 268 4.78 -4.39 6.84
CA ASP A 268 4.44 -3.31 5.92
C ASP A 268 2.93 -3.33 5.65
N GLU A 269 2.21 -2.50 6.39
CA GLU A 269 0.75 -2.35 6.29
C GLU A 269 0.33 -1.11 5.48
N VAL A 270 1.20 -0.62 4.63
CA VAL A 270 0.93 0.55 3.77
C VAL A 270 -0.28 0.32 2.86
N ILE A 271 -0.54 -0.92 2.43
CA ILE A 271 -1.72 -1.29 1.64
C ILE A 271 -2.82 -1.90 2.52
N THR A 272 -2.46 -2.77 3.45
CA THR A 272 -3.41 -3.58 4.22
C THR A 272 -4.07 -2.84 5.37
N GLY A 273 -3.47 -1.76 5.84
CA GLY A 273 -4.01 -0.94 6.92
C GLY A 273 -5.29 -0.17 6.54
N PHE A 274 -5.97 0.28 7.56
CA PHE A 274 -7.15 1.13 7.49
C PHE A 274 -8.36 0.49 6.78
N GLY A 275 -8.75 -0.71 7.23
CA GLY A 275 -10.01 -1.32 6.90
C GLY A 275 -10.01 -2.27 5.71
N ARG A 276 -8.89 -2.44 5.01
CA ARG A 276 -8.82 -3.25 3.78
C ARG A 276 -9.29 -4.69 3.98
N LEU A 277 -9.05 -5.27 5.17
CA LEU A 277 -9.45 -6.63 5.53
C LEU A 277 -10.65 -6.69 6.49
N GLY A 278 -11.34 -5.56 6.71
CA GLY A 278 -12.45 -5.49 7.66
C GLY A 278 -12.03 -5.23 9.10
N SER A 279 -10.74 -5.02 9.36
CA SER A 279 -10.15 -4.59 10.64
C SER A 279 -9.26 -3.38 10.41
N ALA A 280 -8.84 -2.70 11.48
CA ALA A 280 -7.96 -1.54 11.36
C ALA A 280 -6.64 -1.89 10.63
N PHE A 281 -6.06 -3.03 10.99
CA PHE A 281 -4.81 -3.53 10.41
C PHE A 281 -4.88 -5.03 10.11
N ALA A 282 -4.07 -5.49 9.16
CA ALA A 282 -3.97 -6.90 8.84
C ALA A 282 -3.35 -7.71 9.99
N SER A 283 -2.44 -7.13 10.77
CA SER A 283 -1.90 -7.71 12.00
C SER A 283 -3.00 -8.16 12.97
N GLU A 284 -4.05 -7.36 13.13
CA GLU A 284 -5.24 -7.71 13.90
C GLU A 284 -6.02 -8.86 13.25
N HIS A 285 -6.27 -8.76 11.93
CA HIS A 285 -6.98 -9.77 11.16
C HIS A 285 -6.31 -11.17 11.23
N TYR A 286 -4.98 -11.20 11.20
CA TYR A 286 -4.21 -12.45 11.27
C TYR A 286 -3.83 -12.86 12.70
N GLY A 287 -4.09 -12.03 13.72
CA GLY A 287 -3.70 -12.29 15.10
C GLY A 287 -2.19 -12.33 15.32
N VAL A 288 -1.43 -11.52 14.59
CA VAL A 288 0.04 -11.44 14.70
C VAL A 288 0.46 -10.01 14.94
N THR A 289 1.08 -9.71 16.08
CA THR A 289 1.61 -8.38 16.40
C THR A 289 3.09 -8.30 16.02
N PRO A 290 3.49 -7.42 15.09
CA PRO A 290 4.89 -7.16 14.80
C PRO A 290 5.54 -6.26 15.85
N ASP A 291 6.87 -6.12 15.82
CA ASP A 291 7.60 -5.16 16.69
C ASP A 291 7.50 -3.74 16.14
N MET A 292 7.35 -3.60 14.84
CA MET A 292 7.09 -2.33 14.14
C MET A 292 6.13 -2.55 12.98
N MET A 293 5.37 -1.50 12.64
CA MET A 293 4.45 -1.50 11.52
C MET A 293 4.58 -0.21 10.72
N THR A 294 4.70 -0.30 9.39
CA THR A 294 4.70 0.87 8.50
C THR A 294 3.33 1.12 7.93
N THR A 295 2.90 2.37 7.89
CA THR A 295 1.61 2.81 7.35
C THR A 295 1.75 4.03 6.45
N ALA A 296 0.82 4.23 5.55
CA ALA A 296 0.67 5.43 4.70
C ALA A 296 -0.72 5.41 4.03
N LYS A 297 -0.85 5.91 2.82
CA LYS A 297 -2.02 5.78 1.93
C LYS A 297 -3.36 6.06 2.62
N GLY A 298 -4.05 5.02 3.13
CA GLY A 298 -5.30 5.15 3.87
C GLY A 298 -5.21 6.01 5.13
N LEU A 299 -4.01 6.27 5.65
CA LEU A 299 -3.77 7.16 6.79
C LEU A 299 -4.38 8.56 6.60
N THR A 300 -4.26 9.12 5.40
CA THR A 300 -4.81 10.43 5.02
C THR A 300 -5.83 10.34 3.90
N ASN A 301 -6.34 9.15 3.60
CA ASN A 301 -7.20 8.88 2.44
C ASN A 301 -6.59 9.37 1.11
N GLY A 302 -5.26 9.39 1.00
CA GLY A 302 -4.53 9.85 -0.18
C GLY A 302 -4.56 11.37 -0.42
N VAL A 303 -5.19 12.16 0.46
CA VAL A 303 -5.42 13.61 0.23
C VAL A 303 -4.13 14.42 0.41
N ILE A 304 -3.37 14.13 1.47
CA ILE A 304 -2.07 14.77 1.75
C ILE A 304 -1.03 13.66 1.98
N PRO A 305 0.16 13.75 1.34
CA PRO A 305 1.22 12.77 1.56
C PRO A 305 1.62 12.67 3.03
N MET A 306 1.54 11.45 3.59
CA MET A 306 1.99 11.12 4.93
C MET A 306 2.25 9.61 5.02
N GLY A 307 3.22 9.25 5.84
CA GLY A 307 3.48 7.90 6.31
C GLY A 307 3.79 7.89 7.79
N ALA A 308 3.82 6.73 8.39
CA ALA A 308 4.20 6.56 9.78
C ALA A 308 4.81 5.18 10.02
N VAL A 309 5.70 5.10 11.01
CA VAL A 309 6.12 3.86 11.64
C VAL A 309 5.47 3.83 13.02
N LEU A 310 4.69 2.79 13.30
CA LEU A 310 4.20 2.48 14.63
C LEU A 310 5.20 1.52 15.26
N VAL A 311 5.66 1.85 16.47
CA VAL A 311 6.78 1.18 17.14
C VAL A 311 6.31 0.74 18.51
N SER A 312 6.78 -0.44 18.97
CA SER A 312 6.49 -0.90 20.34
C SER A 312 7.08 0.03 21.40
N GLY A 313 6.42 0.08 22.54
CA GLY A 313 6.92 0.84 23.70
C GLY A 313 8.33 0.41 24.10
N GLU A 314 8.63 -0.89 24.09
CA GLU A 314 9.95 -1.43 24.40
C GLU A 314 11.06 -0.85 23.52
N ILE A 315 10.83 -0.81 22.19
CA ILE A 315 11.81 -0.25 21.25
C ILE A 315 12.04 1.24 21.56
N TYR A 316 10.97 2.01 21.73
CA TYR A 316 11.07 3.43 22.02
C TYR A 316 11.82 3.70 23.33
N ASP A 317 11.46 3.00 24.41
CA ASP A 317 12.04 3.19 25.74
C ASP A 317 13.55 2.87 25.76
N THR A 318 14.01 1.96 24.88
CA THR A 318 15.43 1.65 24.70
C THR A 318 16.25 2.88 24.26
N PHE A 319 15.65 3.80 23.50
CA PHE A 319 16.29 5.05 23.09
C PHE A 319 16.24 6.15 24.16
N MET A 320 15.29 6.10 25.10
CA MET A 320 15.08 7.17 26.09
C MET A 320 16.11 7.10 27.22
N THR A 321 17.38 7.20 26.85
CA THR A 321 18.54 7.09 27.74
C THR A 321 19.55 8.19 27.45
N GLY A 322 20.44 8.46 28.41
CA GLY A 322 21.49 9.49 28.26
C GLY A 322 21.05 10.87 28.76
N PRO A 323 21.80 11.93 28.46
CA PRO A 323 21.48 13.29 28.88
C PRO A 323 20.23 13.84 28.20
N GLU A 324 19.30 14.43 28.93
CA GLU A 324 18.00 14.94 28.45
C GLU A 324 18.07 15.95 27.29
N HIS A 325 19.20 16.63 27.10
CA HIS A 325 19.41 17.60 26.02
C HIS A 325 19.94 16.98 24.72
N MET A 326 20.25 15.70 24.73
CA MET A 326 20.78 14.99 23.55
C MET A 326 19.64 14.38 22.74
N ILE A 327 19.77 14.38 21.42
CA ILE A 327 18.82 13.74 20.51
C ILE A 327 19.03 12.22 20.59
N GLU A 328 18.00 11.49 21.02
CA GLU A 328 18.04 10.03 21.25
C GLU A 328 18.10 9.24 19.93
N LEU A 329 17.38 9.70 18.91
CA LEU A 329 17.39 9.11 17.55
C LEU A 329 17.68 10.20 16.50
N PHE A 330 18.88 10.21 15.93
CA PHE A 330 19.30 11.25 14.99
C PHE A 330 18.73 10.98 13.59
N HIS A 331 17.40 11.05 13.48
CA HIS A 331 16.64 10.80 12.26
C HIS A 331 15.32 11.59 12.25
N GLY A 332 14.92 12.11 11.09
CA GLY A 332 13.67 12.83 10.87
C GLY A 332 13.61 13.43 9.47
N TYR A 333 12.42 13.84 9.05
CA TYR A 333 12.17 14.53 7.79
C TYR A 333 11.63 15.93 8.05
N THR A 334 11.94 16.87 7.18
CA THR A 334 11.48 18.27 7.28
C THR A 334 9.96 18.37 7.45
N TYR A 335 9.20 17.48 6.79
CA TYR A 335 7.74 17.49 6.82
C TYR A 335 7.14 16.42 7.75
N SER A 336 7.94 15.73 8.59
CA SER A 336 7.40 14.81 9.61
C SER A 336 6.34 15.51 10.45
N GLY A 337 5.15 14.90 10.60
CA GLY A 337 4.07 15.47 11.41
C GLY A 337 3.52 16.80 10.87
N ASN A 338 3.55 17.04 9.55
CA ASN A 338 3.00 18.23 8.93
C ASN A 338 1.58 18.52 9.43
N PRO A 339 1.25 19.79 9.85
CA PRO A 339 -0.05 20.11 10.43
C PRO A 339 -1.24 19.79 9.51
N VAL A 340 -1.11 20.08 8.21
CA VAL A 340 -2.19 19.85 7.22
C VAL A 340 -2.40 18.36 6.98
N ALA A 341 -1.30 17.58 6.91
CA ALA A 341 -1.38 16.12 6.79
C ALA A 341 -1.97 15.50 8.06
N SER A 342 -1.61 16.02 9.24
CA SER A 342 -2.16 15.57 10.53
C SER A 342 -3.66 15.85 10.64
N ALA A 343 -4.13 17.01 10.17
CA ALA A 343 -5.55 17.34 10.10
C ALA A 343 -6.31 16.38 9.16
N ALA A 344 -5.73 16.10 7.97
CA ALA A 344 -6.28 15.13 7.04
C ALA A 344 -6.37 13.73 7.66
N GLY A 345 -5.30 13.27 8.34
CA GLY A 345 -5.27 11.98 9.03
C GLY A 345 -6.32 11.88 10.14
N ILE A 346 -6.43 12.88 11.00
CA ILE A 346 -7.46 12.92 12.06
C ILE A 346 -8.87 12.82 11.45
N ALA A 347 -9.17 13.66 10.46
CA ALA A 347 -10.48 13.66 9.80
C ALA A 347 -10.77 12.33 9.08
N THR A 348 -9.74 11.70 8.52
CA THR A 348 -9.85 10.37 7.89
C THR A 348 -10.19 9.29 8.91
N LEU A 349 -9.48 9.22 10.04
CA LEU A 349 -9.77 8.25 11.10
C LEU A 349 -11.16 8.46 11.71
N GLU A 350 -11.61 9.71 11.82
CA GLU A 350 -12.98 10.03 12.25
C GLU A 350 -14.03 9.54 11.24
N THR A 351 -13.78 9.73 9.95
CA THR A 351 -14.66 9.23 8.89
C THR A 351 -14.77 7.71 8.92
N TYR A 352 -13.66 6.99 9.07
CA TYR A 352 -13.68 5.52 9.21
C TYR A 352 -14.53 5.07 10.38
N ARG A 353 -14.34 5.69 11.55
CA ARG A 353 -15.08 5.34 12.77
C ARG A 353 -16.58 5.66 12.67
N GLU A 354 -16.93 6.90 12.28
CA GLU A 354 -18.32 7.35 12.31
C GLU A 354 -19.19 6.69 11.26
N GLU A 355 -18.60 6.30 10.13
CA GLU A 355 -19.31 5.58 9.07
C GLU A 355 -19.10 4.05 9.17
N ALA A 356 -18.46 3.57 10.25
CA ALA A 356 -18.19 2.15 10.51
C ALA A 356 -17.60 1.45 9.28
N LEU A 357 -16.59 2.09 8.60
CA LEU A 357 -16.11 1.62 7.30
C LEU A 357 -15.37 0.29 7.39
N PHE A 358 -14.77 -0.04 8.52
CA PHE A 358 -14.07 -1.32 8.70
C PHE A 358 -15.10 -2.46 8.80
N GLU A 359 -16.12 -2.29 9.61
CA GLU A 359 -17.23 -3.23 9.77
C GLU A 359 -18.02 -3.40 8.46
N ARG A 360 -18.22 -2.28 7.74
CA ARG A 360 -18.81 -2.29 6.42
C ARG A 360 -17.97 -3.12 5.42
N ALA A 361 -16.67 -2.96 5.42
CA ALA A 361 -15.76 -3.75 4.58
C ALA A 361 -15.84 -5.24 4.91
N ALA A 362 -15.87 -5.59 6.21
CA ALA A 362 -16.04 -6.98 6.66
C ALA A 362 -17.38 -7.56 6.18
N ALA A 363 -18.47 -6.80 6.29
CA ALA A 363 -19.79 -7.22 5.86
C ALA A 363 -19.91 -7.40 4.33
N MET A 364 -19.17 -6.59 3.54
CA MET A 364 -19.18 -6.65 2.08
C MET A 364 -18.25 -7.73 1.51
N ALA A 365 -17.23 -8.15 2.27
CA ALA A 365 -16.21 -9.08 1.80
C ALA A 365 -16.76 -10.41 1.25
N PRO A 366 -17.77 -11.07 1.83
CA PRO A 366 -18.34 -12.30 1.25
C PRO A 366 -18.96 -12.08 -0.14
N TYR A 367 -19.67 -10.97 -0.33
CA TYR A 367 -20.26 -10.64 -1.64
C TYR A 367 -19.17 -10.36 -2.69
N TRP A 368 -18.12 -9.63 -2.29
CA TRP A 368 -16.95 -9.39 -3.12
C TRP A 368 -16.25 -10.69 -3.52
N GLU A 369 -16.06 -11.61 -2.58
CA GLU A 369 -15.47 -12.92 -2.82
C GLU A 369 -16.27 -13.73 -3.85
N ASP A 370 -17.57 -13.86 -3.65
CA ASP A 370 -18.44 -14.63 -4.57
C ASP A 370 -18.45 -14.00 -5.97
N ALA A 371 -18.54 -12.67 -6.05
CA ALA A 371 -18.52 -11.97 -7.33
C ALA A 371 -17.19 -12.17 -8.07
N LEU A 372 -16.04 -12.04 -7.39
CA LEU A 372 -14.71 -12.29 -7.99
C LEU A 372 -14.59 -13.73 -8.49
N HIS A 373 -14.95 -14.70 -7.64
CA HIS A 373 -14.84 -16.12 -7.98
C HIS A 373 -15.83 -16.58 -9.04
N SER A 374 -16.86 -15.78 -9.38
CA SER A 374 -17.73 -16.05 -10.54
C SER A 374 -16.98 -15.99 -11.87
N LEU A 375 -15.82 -15.33 -11.92
CA LEU A 375 -14.94 -15.27 -13.09
C LEU A 375 -14.05 -16.53 -13.26
N LYS A 376 -14.12 -17.50 -12.35
CA LYS A 376 -13.48 -18.81 -12.52
C LYS A 376 -14.00 -19.49 -13.78
N GLY A 377 -13.09 -19.85 -14.68
CA GLY A 377 -13.45 -20.44 -15.97
C GLY A 377 -13.69 -19.42 -17.09
N ALA A 378 -13.62 -18.13 -16.80
CA ALA A 378 -13.58 -17.10 -17.86
C ALA A 378 -12.30 -17.25 -18.68
N ARG A 379 -12.32 -16.76 -19.92
CA ARG A 379 -11.23 -16.88 -20.88
C ARG A 379 -9.92 -16.34 -20.28
N HIS A 380 -8.85 -17.10 -20.39
CA HIS A 380 -7.50 -16.80 -19.89
C HIS A 380 -7.34 -16.70 -18.36
N VAL A 381 -8.36 -16.89 -17.55
CA VAL A 381 -8.26 -16.84 -16.10
C VAL A 381 -7.65 -18.14 -15.58
N ILE A 382 -6.47 -18.04 -14.95
CA ILE A 382 -5.74 -19.18 -14.36
C ILE A 382 -5.80 -19.19 -12.83
N ASP A 383 -6.11 -18.05 -12.19
CA ASP A 383 -6.35 -17.95 -10.75
C ASP A 383 -7.23 -16.76 -10.41
N VAL A 384 -8.01 -16.89 -9.34
CA VAL A 384 -8.73 -15.81 -8.67
C VAL A 384 -8.49 -15.97 -7.18
N ARG A 385 -8.06 -14.88 -6.51
CA ARG A 385 -7.77 -14.86 -5.08
C ARG A 385 -8.19 -13.55 -4.44
N ASN A 386 -8.67 -13.63 -3.21
CA ASN A 386 -9.11 -12.46 -2.44
C ASN A 386 -9.05 -12.69 -0.94
N THR A 387 -9.04 -11.60 -0.18
CA THR A 387 -9.33 -11.56 1.25
C THR A 387 -9.80 -10.16 1.61
N GLY A 388 -10.83 -10.02 2.44
CA GLY A 388 -11.47 -8.72 2.68
C GLY A 388 -11.90 -8.06 1.35
N LEU A 389 -11.73 -6.74 1.24
CA LEU A 389 -12.01 -5.97 0.02
C LEU A 389 -10.73 -5.76 -0.84
N VAL A 390 -10.01 -6.83 -1.07
CA VAL A 390 -8.88 -6.86 -2.01
C VAL A 390 -8.90 -8.18 -2.77
N GLY A 391 -8.58 -8.14 -4.07
CA GLY A 391 -8.58 -9.35 -4.87
C GLY A 391 -7.78 -9.20 -6.15
N ALA A 392 -7.49 -10.33 -6.78
CA ALA A 392 -6.77 -10.40 -8.03
C ALA A 392 -7.32 -11.50 -8.94
N ILE A 393 -7.22 -11.24 -10.23
CA ILE A 393 -7.49 -12.19 -11.30
C ILE A 393 -6.17 -12.37 -12.06
N GLU A 394 -5.62 -13.56 -12.03
CA GLU A 394 -4.38 -13.88 -12.75
C GLU A 394 -4.73 -14.46 -14.12
N LEU A 395 -4.11 -13.90 -15.13
CA LEU A 395 -4.34 -14.27 -16.52
C LEU A 395 -3.17 -15.10 -17.07
N GLU A 396 -3.47 -16.05 -17.91
CA GLU A 396 -2.45 -16.74 -18.70
C GLU A 396 -1.67 -15.70 -19.53
N PRO A 397 -0.33 -15.64 -19.45
CA PRO A 397 0.46 -14.71 -20.22
C PRO A 397 0.26 -14.89 -21.74
N LEU A 398 0.29 -13.80 -22.51
CA LEU A 398 0.33 -13.89 -23.96
C LEU A 398 1.67 -14.47 -24.41
N PRO A 399 1.71 -15.55 -25.22
CA PRO A 399 2.96 -16.16 -25.63
C PRO A 399 3.92 -15.16 -26.30
N GLY A 400 5.16 -15.06 -25.77
CA GLY A 400 6.18 -14.11 -26.24
C GLY A 400 5.99 -12.65 -25.81
N GLU A 401 4.85 -12.29 -25.23
CA GLU A 401 4.54 -10.91 -24.82
C GLU A 401 3.95 -10.86 -23.40
N PRO A 402 4.69 -11.29 -22.37
CA PRO A 402 4.20 -11.25 -20.98
C PRO A 402 3.83 -9.82 -20.59
N THR A 403 2.84 -9.68 -19.71
CA THR A 403 2.23 -8.43 -19.22
C THR A 403 1.29 -7.73 -20.20
N LYS A 404 1.33 -8.07 -21.50
CA LYS A 404 0.54 -7.38 -22.52
C LYS A 404 -0.95 -7.67 -22.40
N ARG A 405 -1.33 -8.91 -22.06
CA ARG A 405 -2.74 -9.28 -21.90
C ARG A 405 -3.40 -8.46 -20.80
N ALA A 406 -2.82 -8.41 -19.63
CA ALA A 406 -3.37 -7.61 -18.53
C ALA A 406 -3.35 -6.10 -18.85
N PHE A 407 -2.32 -5.61 -19.55
CA PHE A 407 -2.30 -4.21 -20.00
C PHE A 407 -3.42 -3.89 -20.98
N ASN A 408 -3.73 -4.80 -21.91
CA ASN A 408 -4.87 -4.64 -22.82
C ASN A 408 -6.19 -4.66 -22.06
N ALA A 409 -6.33 -5.54 -21.06
CA ALA A 409 -7.48 -5.56 -20.16
C ALA A 409 -7.66 -4.21 -19.44
N PHE A 410 -6.58 -3.62 -18.95
CA PHE A 410 -6.61 -2.29 -18.32
C PHE A 410 -7.12 -1.21 -19.28
N LEU A 411 -6.63 -1.18 -20.52
CA LEU A 411 -7.07 -0.19 -21.50
C LEU A 411 -8.55 -0.35 -21.84
N GLN A 412 -9.01 -1.59 -22.10
CA GLN A 412 -10.40 -1.86 -22.42
C GLN A 412 -11.34 -1.58 -21.25
N ALA A 413 -10.94 -1.91 -20.02
CA ALA A 413 -11.73 -1.60 -18.81
C ALA A 413 -11.88 -0.09 -18.63
N TYR A 414 -10.80 0.67 -18.83
CA TYR A 414 -10.85 2.14 -18.76
C TYR A 414 -11.79 2.75 -19.81
N GLU A 415 -11.76 2.25 -21.06
CA GLU A 415 -12.68 2.67 -22.13
C GLU A 415 -14.16 2.36 -21.80
N LYS A 416 -14.41 1.35 -20.97
CA LYS A 416 -15.74 0.98 -20.45
C LYS A 416 -16.09 1.68 -19.13
N GLY A 417 -15.31 2.66 -18.70
CA GLY A 417 -15.56 3.47 -17.51
C GLY A 417 -15.18 2.79 -16.19
N ILE A 418 -14.19 1.89 -16.18
CA ILE A 418 -13.68 1.25 -14.97
C ILE A 418 -12.16 1.40 -14.86
N LEU A 419 -11.70 1.90 -13.70
CA LEU A 419 -10.29 1.96 -13.36
C LEU A 419 -9.88 0.70 -12.59
N ILE A 420 -9.09 -0.16 -13.22
CA ILE A 420 -8.41 -1.29 -12.60
C ILE A 420 -6.91 -1.05 -12.57
N ARG A 421 -6.15 -1.88 -11.84
CA ARG A 421 -4.70 -1.88 -11.83
C ARG A 421 -4.17 -3.22 -12.32
N THR A 422 -3.04 -3.20 -13.02
CA THR A 422 -2.37 -4.42 -13.46
C THR A 422 -0.93 -4.49 -12.98
N THR A 423 -0.46 -5.70 -12.68
CA THR A 423 0.92 -6.01 -12.35
C THR A 423 1.27 -7.39 -12.92
N GLY A 424 2.30 -7.46 -13.77
CA GLY A 424 2.47 -8.66 -14.59
C GLY A 424 1.22 -8.93 -15.44
N ASP A 425 0.79 -10.17 -15.50
CA ASP A 425 -0.47 -10.57 -16.12
C ASP A 425 -1.62 -10.73 -15.10
N ILE A 426 -1.64 -9.86 -14.08
CA ILE A 426 -2.61 -9.90 -13.00
C ILE A 426 -3.41 -8.60 -12.98
N ILE A 427 -4.74 -8.70 -12.94
CA ILE A 427 -5.65 -7.61 -12.61
C ILE A 427 -5.79 -7.58 -11.08
N ALA A 428 -5.37 -6.49 -10.45
CA ALA A 428 -5.48 -6.29 -9.01
C ALA A 428 -6.50 -5.21 -8.69
N MET A 429 -7.36 -5.45 -7.70
CA MET A 429 -8.46 -4.58 -7.32
C MET A 429 -8.52 -4.41 -5.81
N SER A 430 -8.86 -3.22 -5.38
CA SER A 430 -9.01 -2.82 -3.97
C SER A 430 -9.92 -1.59 -3.87
N PRO A 431 -11.21 -1.76 -4.13
CA PRO A 431 -12.13 -0.63 -4.23
C PRO A 431 -12.20 0.16 -2.91
N PRO A 432 -12.63 1.43 -2.92
CA PRO A 432 -12.96 2.14 -1.69
C PRO A 432 -13.94 1.34 -0.82
N LEU A 433 -13.81 1.46 0.52
CA LEU A 433 -14.62 0.68 1.48
C LEU A 433 -16.11 1.04 1.45
N ILE A 434 -16.47 2.13 0.80
CA ILE A 434 -17.83 2.58 0.56
C ILE A 434 -18.51 1.88 -0.62
N ILE A 435 -17.86 0.89 -1.25
CA ILE A 435 -18.42 0.15 -2.38
C ILE A 435 -19.76 -0.50 -2.01
N GLU A 436 -20.71 -0.48 -2.94
CA GLU A 436 -22.02 -1.14 -2.86
C GLU A 436 -22.06 -2.37 -3.77
N LYS A 437 -23.08 -3.20 -3.63
CA LYS A 437 -23.25 -4.40 -4.45
C LYS A 437 -23.39 -4.07 -5.94
N GLU A 438 -24.10 -3.01 -6.25
CA GLU A 438 -24.30 -2.52 -7.62
C GLU A 438 -23.00 -2.14 -8.30
N HIS A 439 -22.06 -1.53 -7.55
CA HIS A 439 -20.72 -1.23 -8.04
C HIS A 439 -19.92 -2.51 -8.28
N ILE A 440 -20.06 -3.51 -7.41
CA ILE A 440 -19.38 -4.81 -7.56
C ILE A 440 -19.92 -5.52 -8.82
N ASP A 441 -21.23 -5.54 -9.00
CA ASP A 441 -21.89 -6.17 -10.15
C ASP A 441 -21.46 -5.51 -11.48
N GLN A 442 -21.44 -4.17 -11.51
CA GLN A 442 -20.95 -3.40 -12.65
C GLN A 442 -19.48 -3.74 -12.94
N LEU A 443 -18.63 -3.72 -11.91
CA LEU A 443 -17.20 -3.97 -12.02
C LEU A 443 -16.92 -5.37 -12.57
N ILE A 444 -17.49 -6.40 -11.96
CA ILE A 444 -17.25 -7.80 -12.33
C ILE A 444 -17.90 -8.14 -13.67
N GLY A 445 -19.09 -7.63 -13.96
CA GLY A 445 -19.73 -7.76 -15.26
C GLY A 445 -18.86 -7.18 -16.39
N THR A 446 -18.37 -5.95 -16.21
CA THR A 446 -17.50 -5.31 -17.22
C THR A 446 -16.17 -6.04 -17.38
N ILE A 447 -15.55 -6.53 -16.30
CA ILE A 447 -14.33 -7.35 -16.41
C ILE A 447 -14.63 -8.64 -17.18
N GLY A 448 -15.77 -9.30 -16.91
CA GLY A 448 -16.19 -10.49 -17.66
C GLY A 448 -16.33 -10.23 -19.16
N GLU A 449 -16.93 -9.11 -19.56
CA GLU A 449 -17.00 -8.69 -20.97
C GLU A 449 -15.62 -8.44 -21.57
N VAL A 450 -14.73 -7.77 -20.83
CA VAL A 450 -13.33 -7.52 -21.27
C VAL A 450 -12.61 -8.84 -21.49
N LEU A 451 -12.68 -9.76 -20.51
CA LEU A 451 -12.03 -11.07 -20.62
C LEU A 451 -12.54 -11.88 -21.83
N ALA A 452 -13.82 -11.79 -22.16
CA ALA A 452 -14.40 -12.49 -23.30
C ALA A 452 -13.82 -12.02 -24.65
N THR A 453 -13.33 -10.79 -24.74
CA THR A 453 -12.81 -10.16 -25.96
C THR A 453 -11.28 -10.08 -26.03
N LEU A 454 -10.58 -10.42 -24.96
CA LEU A 454 -9.11 -10.44 -24.93
C LEU A 454 -8.55 -11.57 -25.82
N ASP A 455 -7.42 -11.28 -26.49
CA ASP A 455 -6.62 -12.25 -27.24
C ASP A 455 -5.80 -13.17 -26.34
#